data_7df3427682775040ff9ae1aea9c4db1a
#
_entry.id   7df3427682775040ff9ae1aea9c4db1a
#
_cell.length_a   1.000
_cell.length_b   1.000
_cell.length_c   1.000
_cell.angle_alpha   90.00
_cell.angle_beta   90.00
_cell.angle_gamma   90.00
#
_symmetry.space_group_name_H-M   'P 1'
#
loop_
_entity.id
_entity.type
_entity.pdbx_description
1 polymer ?
#
loop_
_entity_poly.entity_id
_entity_poly.type
_entity_poly.pdbx_seq_one_letter_code
_entity_poly.pdbx_strand_id
1 'polypeptide(L)'
;MIRFENVTKVYDQTTRPALDSVTLEIDRGEFAFLVGASGSGKSTFLRLVLKEDRATSGAVYVAGQNVANISSWRVPRLRRGIGVVFQDFRLLPQKNVFANVAFAMQVIGKSRSVIRDTVPEVLKTVGLEGKEKRMPHELSGGEQQRVAIARAVVNRPGILLADEPTGNLDPTTSMGIMGVLDKINQNGTTVVMATHDDDIVNEMRKRVVELHNGVVIRDEARALYTSMIPVVGQSRRLKDASGRDEAGEGRL
;
A
#
# COMPACT_ATOMS: atom_id res chain seq x y z
N MET A 1 8.11 7.19 7.72
CA MET A 1 8.87 6.38 6.76
C MET A 1 8.63 6.82 5.31
N ILE A 2 7.40 7.11 4.95
CA ILE A 2 6.99 7.73 3.68
C ILE A 2 6.29 9.04 4.04
N ARG A 3 6.64 10.17 3.37
CA ARG A 3 6.03 11.46 3.61
C ARG A 3 5.78 12.20 2.31
N PHE A 4 4.57 12.69 2.14
CA PHE A 4 4.11 13.54 1.05
C PHE A 4 3.85 14.93 1.62
N GLU A 5 4.36 15.97 0.97
CA GLU A 5 4.20 17.37 1.34
C GLU A 5 3.60 18.13 0.16
N ASN A 6 2.30 18.45 0.24
CA ASN A 6 1.53 19.15 -0.80
C ASN A 6 1.76 18.60 -2.21
N VAL A 7 1.71 17.27 -2.35
CA VAL A 7 2.06 16.57 -3.58
C VAL A 7 0.91 16.61 -4.58
N THR A 8 1.17 17.18 -5.74
CA THR A 8 0.25 17.13 -6.90
C THR A 8 0.91 16.36 -8.03
N LYS A 9 0.13 15.50 -8.70
CA LYS A 9 0.53 14.78 -9.91
C LYS A 9 -0.52 14.93 -10.98
N VAL A 10 -0.14 15.56 -12.08
CA VAL A 10 -0.94 15.67 -13.31
C VAL A 10 -0.25 14.85 -14.39
N TYR A 11 -1.02 14.09 -15.16
CA TYR A 11 -0.54 13.41 -16.38
C TYR A 11 -0.94 14.23 -17.60
N ASP A 12 -0.08 14.29 -18.61
CA ASP A 12 -0.23 15.17 -19.80
C ASP A 12 -1.54 14.95 -20.57
N GLN A 13 -2.17 13.80 -20.42
CA GLN A 13 -3.41 13.43 -21.12
C GLN A 13 -4.68 13.66 -20.27
N THR A 14 -4.57 14.23 -19.06
CA THR A 14 -5.71 14.38 -18.16
C THR A 14 -5.90 15.83 -17.75
N THR A 15 -7.17 16.27 -17.69
CA THR A 15 -7.53 17.61 -17.19
C THR A 15 -7.61 17.65 -15.65
N ARG A 16 -7.67 16.48 -14.98
CA ARG A 16 -7.73 16.38 -13.53
C ARG A 16 -6.43 15.80 -12.98
N PRO A 17 -5.93 16.32 -11.85
CA PRO A 17 -4.78 15.74 -11.18
C PRO A 17 -5.11 14.32 -10.69
N ALA A 18 -4.17 13.40 -10.84
CA ALA A 18 -4.26 12.05 -10.28
C ALA A 18 -4.00 12.05 -8.76
N LEU A 19 -3.21 13.02 -8.27
CA LEU A 19 -3.10 13.42 -6.86
C LEU A 19 -3.14 14.93 -6.81
N ASP A 20 -3.87 15.50 -5.85
CA ASP A 20 -4.04 16.95 -5.68
C ASP A 20 -3.72 17.35 -4.24
N SER A 21 -2.61 18.08 -4.10
CA SER A 21 -2.15 18.69 -2.83
C SER A 21 -2.10 17.71 -1.65
N VAL A 22 -1.74 16.43 -1.92
CA VAL A 22 -1.72 15.37 -0.91
C VAL A 22 -0.61 15.65 0.11
N THR A 23 -1.01 15.72 1.39
CA THR A 23 -0.10 15.77 2.53
C THR A 23 -0.41 14.58 3.42
N LEU A 24 0.57 13.68 3.60
CA LEU A 24 0.41 12.42 4.33
C LEU A 24 1.77 11.95 4.85
N GLU A 25 1.80 11.40 6.06
CA GLU A 25 2.97 10.75 6.62
C GLU A 25 2.61 9.32 7.08
N ILE A 26 3.41 8.34 6.69
CA ILE A 26 3.32 6.94 7.13
C ILE A 26 4.61 6.63 7.88
N ASP A 27 4.47 6.24 9.15
CA ASP A 27 5.57 6.02 10.05
C ASP A 27 6.28 4.68 9.81
N ARG A 28 7.45 4.53 10.41
CA ARG A 28 8.22 3.29 10.34
C ARG A 28 7.53 2.19 11.13
N GLY A 29 7.39 1.00 10.51
CA GLY A 29 6.74 -0.15 11.11
C GLY A 29 5.21 -0.05 11.13
N GLU A 30 4.63 0.98 10.51
CA GLU A 30 3.19 1.13 10.39
C GLU A 30 2.61 0.22 9.30
N PHE A 31 1.38 -0.23 9.50
CA PHE A 31 0.56 -0.86 8.47
C PHE A 31 -0.57 0.11 8.10
N ALA A 32 -0.57 0.62 6.88
CA ALA A 32 -1.58 1.53 6.38
C ALA A 32 -2.28 0.96 5.13
N PHE A 33 -3.60 0.97 5.15
CA PHE A 33 -4.42 0.76 3.96
C PHE A 33 -4.56 2.08 3.19
N LEU A 34 -4.39 2.01 1.88
CA LEU A 34 -4.68 3.08 0.94
C LEU A 34 -5.92 2.67 0.16
N VAL A 35 -7.07 3.24 0.51
CA VAL A 35 -8.38 2.84 -0.02
C VAL A 35 -8.97 3.89 -0.95
N GLY A 36 -10.01 3.53 -1.69
CA GLY A 36 -10.74 4.41 -2.59
C GLY A 36 -11.10 3.72 -3.91
N ALA A 37 -12.03 4.28 -4.64
CA ALA A 37 -12.52 3.76 -5.91
C ALA A 37 -11.40 3.62 -6.96
N SER A 38 -11.65 2.89 -8.03
CA SER A 38 -10.74 2.84 -9.18
C SER A 38 -10.50 4.26 -9.72
N GLY A 39 -9.25 4.58 -10.02
CA GLY A 39 -8.87 5.93 -10.48
C GLY A 39 -8.73 6.99 -9.37
N SER A 40 -8.89 6.65 -8.08
CA SER A 40 -8.78 7.62 -6.97
C SER A 40 -7.35 8.15 -6.72
N GLY A 41 -6.31 7.55 -7.34
CA GLY A 41 -4.91 7.97 -7.20
C GLY A 41 -4.00 6.96 -6.49
N LYS A 42 -4.50 5.81 -6.02
CA LYS A 42 -3.73 4.79 -5.27
C LYS A 42 -2.47 4.33 -6.01
N SER A 43 -2.61 3.89 -7.25
CA SER A 43 -1.44 3.42 -8.03
C SER A 43 -0.47 4.56 -8.35
N THR A 44 -0.96 5.80 -8.51
CA THR A 44 -0.10 6.99 -8.66
C THR A 44 0.71 7.23 -7.39
N PHE A 45 0.10 7.12 -6.21
CA PHE A 45 0.80 7.21 -4.93
C PHE A 45 1.95 6.19 -4.86
N LEU A 46 1.67 4.91 -5.16
CA LEU A 46 2.70 3.85 -5.15
C LEU A 46 3.84 4.11 -6.14
N ARG A 47 3.52 4.58 -7.36
CA ARG A 47 4.52 4.93 -8.39
C ARG A 47 5.43 6.08 -7.97
N LEU A 48 4.90 7.08 -7.27
CA LEU A 48 5.69 8.18 -6.73
C LEU A 48 6.67 7.70 -5.66
N VAL A 49 6.23 6.81 -4.74
CA VAL A 49 7.10 6.19 -3.74
C VAL A 49 8.22 5.40 -4.37
N LEU A 50 7.95 4.66 -5.47
CA LEU A 50 8.93 3.89 -6.23
C LEU A 50 9.82 4.74 -7.14
N LYS A 51 9.55 6.05 -7.24
CA LYS A 51 10.16 6.92 -8.25
C LYS A 51 10.04 6.35 -9.68
N GLU A 52 8.91 5.74 -9.99
CA GLU A 52 8.51 5.41 -11.37
C GLU A 52 7.97 6.65 -12.07
N ASP A 53 7.27 7.50 -11.30
CA ASP A 53 6.81 8.81 -11.70
C ASP A 53 7.46 9.92 -10.88
N ARG A 54 7.28 11.16 -11.34
CA ARG A 54 7.67 12.38 -10.61
C ARG A 54 6.43 13.17 -10.27
N ALA A 55 6.41 13.75 -9.07
CA ALA A 55 5.40 14.75 -8.72
C ALA A 55 5.49 15.95 -9.65
N THR A 56 4.35 16.54 -9.98
CA THR A 56 4.27 17.81 -10.72
C THR A 56 4.64 18.97 -9.81
N SER A 57 4.18 18.91 -8.54
CA SER A 57 4.57 19.87 -7.49
C SER A 57 4.58 19.17 -6.13
N GLY A 58 5.13 19.83 -5.12
CA GLY A 58 5.31 19.26 -3.78
C GLY A 58 6.53 18.35 -3.67
N ALA A 59 6.66 17.64 -2.54
CA ALA A 59 7.82 16.81 -2.26
C ALA A 59 7.41 15.45 -1.70
N VAL A 60 8.04 14.37 -2.21
CA VAL A 60 7.87 13.01 -1.71
C VAL A 60 9.17 12.56 -1.06
N TYR A 61 9.07 12.08 0.20
CA TYR A 61 10.20 11.54 0.95
C TYR A 61 9.98 10.06 1.21
N VAL A 62 11.02 9.27 0.97
CA VAL A 62 11.04 7.82 1.22
C VAL A 62 12.31 7.49 1.99
N ALA A 63 12.16 6.85 3.14
CA ALA A 63 13.28 6.56 4.06
C ALA A 63 14.15 7.80 4.35
N GLY A 64 13.51 8.96 4.54
CA GLY A 64 14.17 10.25 4.84
C GLY A 64 14.78 10.95 3.64
N GLN A 65 14.73 10.39 2.43
CA GLN A 65 15.30 11.00 1.23
C GLN A 65 14.21 11.59 0.34
N ASN A 66 14.37 12.85 -0.09
CA ASN A 66 13.51 13.43 -1.12
C ASN A 66 13.75 12.72 -2.46
N VAL A 67 12.74 12.01 -2.96
CA VAL A 67 12.86 11.19 -4.17
C VAL A 67 13.11 12.02 -5.43
N ALA A 68 12.70 13.29 -5.47
CA ALA A 68 12.97 14.18 -6.60
C ALA A 68 14.48 14.38 -6.79
N ASN A 69 15.23 14.50 -5.70
CA ASN A 69 16.66 14.78 -5.68
C ASN A 69 17.54 13.54 -5.90
N ILE A 70 16.95 12.33 -5.93
CA ILE A 70 17.71 11.11 -6.16
C ILE A 70 18.07 11.03 -7.66
N SER A 71 19.33 10.99 -8.00
CA SER A 71 19.80 10.79 -9.37
C SER A 71 19.45 9.40 -9.91
N SER A 72 19.27 9.26 -11.23
CA SER A 72 18.80 8.03 -11.87
C SER A 72 19.64 6.81 -11.51
N TRP A 73 20.97 6.95 -11.38
CA TRP A 73 21.85 5.85 -11.00
C TRP A 73 21.70 5.40 -9.55
N ARG A 74 21.11 6.22 -8.66
CA ARG A 74 20.83 5.89 -7.26
C ARG A 74 19.42 5.30 -7.05
N VAL A 75 18.53 5.40 -8.03
CA VAL A 75 17.17 4.82 -7.96
C VAL A 75 17.18 3.32 -7.64
N PRO A 76 18.07 2.48 -8.22
CA PRO A 76 18.15 1.07 -7.83
C PRO A 76 18.43 0.86 -6.34
N ARG A 77 19.22 1.74 -5.70
CA ARG A 77 19.49 1.68 -4.26
C ARG A 77 18.24 1.98 -3.43
N LEU A 78 17.46 2.98 -3.82
CA LEU A 78 16.15 3.27 -3.19
C LEU A 78 15.23 2.05 -3.29
N ARG A 79 15.05 1.50 -4.50
CA ARG A 79 14.13 0.37 -4.76
C ARG A 79 14.55 -0.93 -4.08
N ARG A 80 15.83 -1.13 -3.77
CA ARG A 80 16.29 -2.29 -2.94
C ARG A 80 15.74 -2.26 -1.52
N GLY A 81 15.43 -1.08 -1.00
CA GLY A 81 14.79 -0.90 0.32
C GLY A 81 13.27 -1.04 0.31
N ILE A 82 12.66 -1.29 -0.87
CA ILE A 82 11.22 -1.38 -1.07
C ILE A 82 10.88 -2.71 -1.71
N GLY A 83 10.08 -3.53 -1.05
CA GLY A 83 9.43 -4.70 -1.65
C GLY A 83 8.14 -4.28 -2.35
N VAL A 84 7.81 -4.94 -3.46
CA VAL A 84 6.55 -4.68 -4.18
C VAL A 84 5.83 -5.99 -4.45
N VAL A 85 4.54 -6.02 -4.13
CA VAL A 85 3.61 -7.12 -4.41
C VAL A 85 2.52 -6.58 -5.34
N PHE A 86 2.26 -7.27 -6.43
CA PHE A 86 1.27 -6.91 -7.44
C PHE A 86 0.07 -7.85 -7.39
N GLN A 87 -1.05 -7.41 -7.91
CA GLN A 87 -2.28 -8.20 -8.05
C GLN A 87 -2.10 -9.42 -8.96
N ASP A 88 -1.32 -9.29 -10.03
CA ASP A 88 -1.08 -10.31 -11.06
C ASP A 88 0.17 -11.17 -10.80
N PHE A 89 0.63 -11.26 -9.57
CA PHE A 89 1.76 -12.05 -9.04
C PHE A 89 3.11 -11.77 -9.73
N ARG A 90 3.16 -11.54 -11.01
CA ARG A 90 4.35 -11.31 -11.87
C ARG A 90 5.48 -12.33 -11.61
N LEU A 91 5.11 -13.60 -11.49
CA LEU A 91 6.08 -14.67 -11.35
C LEU A 91 6.81 -14.93 -12.68
N LEU A 92 8.04 -15.40 -12.56
CA LEU A 92 8.83 -15.87 -13.69
C LEU A 92 8.35 -17.29 -14.06
N PRO A 93 7.61 -17.48 -15.16
CA PRO A 93 6.90 -18.74 -15.42
C PRO A 93 7.81 -19.92 -15.67
N GLN A 94 9.05 -19.67 -16.14
CA GLN A 94 10.06 -20.68 -16.42
C GLN A 94 10.97 -20.99 -15.22
N LYS A 95 10.67 -20.41 -14.05
CA LYS A 95 11.43 -20.61 -12.81
C LYS A 95 10.55 -21.22 -11.74
N ASN A 96 11.08 -22.21 -11.02
CA ASN A 96 10.40 -22.78 -9.87
C ASN A 96 10.28 -21.75 -8.72
N VAL A 97 9.58 -22.12 -7.66
CA VAL A 97 9.37 -21.28 -6.46
C VAL A 97 10.68 -20.77 -5.88
N PHE A 98 11.65 -21.66 -5.64
CA PHE A 98 12.97 -21.27 -5.13
C PHE A 98 13.65 -20.24 -6.03
N ALA A 99 13.69 -20.50 -7.34
CA ALA A 99 14.37 -19.63 -8.30
C ALA A 99 13.66 -18.28 -8.47
N ASN A 100 12.33 -18.22 -8.32
CA ASN A 100 11.57 -16.97 -8.31
C ASN A 100 11.99 -16.07 -7.13
N VAL A 101 12.11 -16.63 -5.94
CA VAL A 101 12.52 -15.87 -4.75
C VAL A 101 14.01 -15.54 -4.81
N ALA A 102 14.86 -16.52 -5.17
CA ALA A 102 16.30 -16.37 -5.30
C ALA A 102 16.69 -15.26 -6.30
N PHE A 103 15.89 -15.05 -7.33
CA PHE A 103 16.16 -14.04 -8.36
C PHE A 103 16.30 -12.63 -7.77
N ALA A 104 15.47 -12.25 -6.80
CA ALA A 104 15.57 -10.95 -6.14
C ALA A 104 16.89 -10.76 -5.38
N MET A 105 17.45 -11.85 -4.82
CA MET A 105 18.76 -11.83 -4.15
C MET A 105 19.91 -11.83 -5.16
N GLN A 106 19.78 -12.54 -6.26
CA GLN A 106 20.78 -12.58 -7.33
C GLN A 106 20.99 -11.21 -7.96
N VAL A 107 19.92 -10.47 -8.23
CA VAL A 107 19.97 -9.13 -8.82
C VAL A 107 20.77 -8.14 -7.97
N ILE A 108 20.76 -8.31 -6.65
CA ILE A 108 21.54 -7.45 -5.74
C ILE A 108 22.92 -8.04 -5.38
N GLY A 109 23.34 -9.11 -6.04
CA GLY A 109 24.68 -9.68 -5.92
C GLY A 109 24.93 -10.54 -4.68
N LYS A 110 23.88 -11.14 -4.09
CA LYS A 110 24.06 -12.06 -2.95
C LYS A 110 24.75 -13.36 -3.39
N SER A 111 25.61 -13.91 -2.55
CA SER A 111 26.32 -15.15 -2.82
C SER A 111 25.37 -16.36 -2.86
N ARG A 112 25.74 -17.41 -3.58
CA ARG A 112 24.96 -18.65 -3.67
C ARG A 112 24.71 -19.31 -2.32
N SER A 113 25.67 -19.24 -1.40
CA SER A 113 25.52 -19.76 -0.04
C SER A 113 24.40 -19.02 0.69
N VAL A 114 24.44 -17.69 0.73
CA VAL A 114 23.41 -16.86 1.40
C VAL A 114 22.02 -17.12 0.81
N ILE A 115 21.91 -17.24 -0.53
CA ILE A 115 20.64 -17.53 -1.21
C ILE A 115 20.09 -18.89 -0.76
N ARG A 116 20.95 -19.93 -0.76
CA ARG A 116 20.55 -21.29 -0.39
C ARG A 116 20.01 -21.38 1.02
N ASP A 117 20.58 -20.58 1.94
CA ASP A 117 20.20 -20.61 3.34
C ASP A 117 18.97 -19.70 3.61
N THR A 118 18.87 -18.54 2.93
CA THR A 118 17.81 -17.55 3.18
C THR A 118 16.47 -17.90 2.52
N VAL A 119 16.49 -18.43 1.28
CA VAL A 119 15.25 -18.66 0.53
C VAL A 119 14.31 -19.65 1.22
N PRO A 120 14.77 -20.83 1.73
CA PRO A 120 13.89 -21.74 2.45
C PRO A 120 13.24 -21.11 3.69
N GLU A 121 14.00 -20.33 4.46
CA GLU A 121 13.50 -19.63 5.65
C GLU A 121 12.35 -18.65 5.31
N VAL A 122 12.51 -17.91 4.22
CA VAL A 122 11.46 -16.98 3.76
C VAL A 122 10.25 -17.76 3.23
N LEU A 123 10.46 -18.86 2.49
CA LEU A 123 9.36 -19.72 2.02
C LEU A 123 8.57 -20.32 3.19
N LYS A 124 9.25 -20.76 4.24
CA LYS A 124 8.63 -21.21 5.48
C LYS A 124 7.80 -20.10 6.14
N THR A 125 8.32 -18.86 6.19
CA THR A 125 7.60 -17.71 6.77
C THR A 125 6.27 -17.44 6.07
N VAL A 126 6.22 -17.61 4.72
CA VAL A 126 5.01 -17.40 3.93
C VAL A 126 4.15 -18.67 3.79
N GLY A 127 4.54 -19.81 4.42
CA GLY A 127 3.79 -21.07 4.39
C GLY A 127 3.92 -21.87 3.10
N LEU A 128 5.11 -21.83 2.47
CA LEU A 128 5.44 -22.56 1.24
C LEU A 128 6.57 -23.59 1.46
N GLU A 129 6.80 -24.03 2.68
CA GLU A 129 7.78 -25.09 3.02
C GLU A 129 7.47 -26.36 2.20
N GLY A 130 8.48 -26.96 1.59
CA GLY A 130 8.35 -28.17 0.76
C GLY A 130 7.88 -27.93 -0.68
N LYS A 131 7.61 -26.67 -1.07
CA LYS A 131 7.16 -26.30 -2.44
C LYS A 131 8.25 -25.67 -3.31
N GLU A 132 9.50 -25.69 -2.87
CA GLU A 132 10.64 -25.02 -3.51
C GLU A 132 10.84 -25.39 -4.98
N LYS A 133 10.55 -26.65 -5.32
CA LYS A 133 10.74 -27.21 -6.67
C LYS A 133 9.54 -27.04 -7.59
N ARG A 134 8.36 -26.65 -7.04
CA ARG A 134 7.14 -26.46 -7.84
C ARG A 134 7.29 -25.29 -8.82
N MET A 135 6.67 -25.46 -9.99
CA MET A 135 6.56 -24.40 -10.99
C MET A 135 5.31 -23.53 -10.73
N PRO A 136 5.27 -22.26 -11.19
CA PRO A 136 4.12 -21.39 -10.98
C PRO A 136 2.77 -22.01 -11.42
N HIS A 137 2.73 -22.71 -12.52
CA HIS A 137 1.51 -23.33 -13.05
C HIS A 137 1.01 -24.54 -12.22
N GLU A 138 1.82 -25.05 -11.30
CA GLU A 138 1.46 -26.12 -10.37
C GLU A 138 0.91 -25.59 -9.03
N LEU A 139 0.83 -24.26 -8.88
CA LEU A 139 0.43 -23.60 -7.65
C LEU A 139 -0.97 -23.00 -7.77
N SER A 140 -1.73 -23.02 -6.67
CA SER A 140 -2.96 -22.21 -6.57
C SER A 140 -2.65 -20.71 -6.62
N GLY A 141 -3.66 -19.86 -6.88
CA GLY A 141 -3.50 -18.41 -6.90
C GLY A 141 -2.94 -17.86 -5.59
N GLY A 142 -3.43 -18.35 -4.44
CA GLY A 142 -2.92 -17.95 -3.13
C GLY A 142 -1.47 -18.38 -2.89
N GLU A 143 -1.06 -19.55 -3.40
CA GLU A 143 0.34 -19.98 -3.33
C GLU A 143 1.23 -19.13 -4.23
N GLN A 144 0.79 -18.79 -5.43
CA GLN A 144 1.50 -17.87 -6.32
C GLN A 144 1.69 -16.49 -5.67
N GLN A 145 0.66 -15.98 -4.99
CA GLN A 145 0.76 -14.73 -4.25
C GLN A 145 1.75 -14.82 -3.09
N ARG A 146 1.77 -15.93 -2.36
CA ARG A 146 2.78 -16.17 -1.31
C ARG A 146 4.21 -16.20 -1.88
N VAL A 147 4.42 -16.74 -3.09
CA VAL A 147 5.73 -16.68 -3.78
C VAL A 147 6.08 -15.23 -4.12
N ALA A 148 5.13 -14.44 -4.62
CA ALA A 148 5.34 -13.03 -4.94
C ALA A 148 5.71 -12.22 -3.68
N ILE A 149 5.02 -12.47 -2.56
CA ILE A 149 5.35 -11.86 -1.26
C ILE A 149 6.74 -12.30 -0.80
N ALA A 150 7.06 -13.60 -0.83
CA ALA A 150 8.39 -14.10 -0.46
C ALA A 150 9.50 -13.41 -1.26
N ARG A 151 9.32 -13.28 -2.58
CA ARG A 151 10.25 -12.56 -3.46
C ARG A 151 10.40 -11.09 -3.07
N ALA A 152 9.30 -10.43 -2.68
CA ALA A 152 9.32 -9.03 -2.29
C ALA A 152 10.06 -8.79 -0.95
N VAL A 153 9.99 -9.74 -0.01
CA VAL A 153 10.53 -9.57 1.35
C VAL A 153 11.87 -10.25 1.60
N VAL A 154 12.36 -11.12 0.67
CA VAL A 154 13.59 -11.90 0.87
C VAL A 154 14.83 -11.05 1.17
N ASN A 155 14.86 -9.81 0.67
CA ASN A 155 15.94 -8.86 0.94
C ASN A 155 15.67 -7.99 2.19
N ARG A 156 14.67 -8.31 3.00
CA ARG A 156 14.28 -7.60 4.23
C ARG A 156 14.10 -6.10 3.98
N PRO A 157 13.21 -5.69 3.08
CA PRO A 157 12.99 -4.27 2.79
C PRO A 157 12.40 -3.55 4.02
N GLY A 158 12.73 -2.26 4.16
CA GLY A 158 12.11 -1.41 5.18
C GLY A 158 10.66 -1.02 4.88
N ILE A 159 10.27 -1.10 3.59
CA ILE A 159 8.91 -0.78 3.10
C ILE A 159 8.44 -1.92 2.21
N LEU A 160 7.18 -2.33 2.37
CA LEU A 160 6.46 -3.22 1.48
C LEU A 160 5.24 -2.49 0.92
N LEU A 161 5.21 -2.33 -0.39
CA LEU A 161 4.06 -1.81 -1.13
C LEU A 161 3.29 -2.98 -1.72
N ALA A 162 2.01 -3.06 -1.47
CA ALA A 162 1.13 -4.09 -2.02
C ALA A 162 -0.02 -3.42 -2.79
N ASP A 163 -0.10 -3.68 -4.09
CA ASP A 163 -1.14 -3.16 -4.97
C ASP A 163 -2.17 -4.27 -5.21
N GLU A 164 -3.31 -4.19 -4.54
CA GLU A 164 -4.42 -5.16 -4.57
C GLU A 164 -3.99 -6.64 -4.44
N PRO A 165 -3.22 -7.00 -3.40
CA PRO A 165 -2.58 -8.32 -3.31
C PRO A 165 -3.57 -9.48 -3.15
N THR A 166 -4.84 -9.21 -2.92
CA THR A 166 -5.92 -10.19 -2.69
C THR A 166 -7.00 -10.15 -3.78
N GLY A 167 -6.92 -9.21 -4.74
CA GLY A 167 -7.99 -8.92 -5.70
C GLY A 167 -8.38 -10.09 -6.63
N ASN A 168 -7.55 -11.13 -6.76
CA ASN A 168 -7.82 -12.31 -7.59
C ASN A 168 -8.00 -13.59 -6.76
N LEU A 169 -8.27 -13.47 -5.44
CA LEU A 169 -8.32 -14.59 -4.52
C LEU A 169 -9.69 -14.70 -3.85
N ASP A 170 -10.04 -15.91 -3.42
CA ASP A 170 -11.22 -16.13 -2.60
C ASP A 170 -11.03 -15.53 -1.18
N PRO A 171 -12.12 -15.24 -0.44
CA PRO A 171 -12.04 -14.58 0.86
C PRO A 171 -11.18 -15.31 1.89
N THR A 172 -11.25 -16.65 1.95
CA THR A 172 -10.47 -17.45 2.90
C THR A 172 -8.98 -17.37 2.59
N THR A 173 -8.61 -17.48 1.33
CA THR A 173 -7.23 -17.33 0.87
C THR A 173 -6.72 -15.91 1.11
N SER A 174 -7.55 -14.90 0.87
CA SER A 174 -7.26 -13.50 1.12
C SER A 174 -6.88 -13.23 2.58
N MET A 175 -7.65 -13.74 3.53
CA MET A 175 -7.32 -13.64 4.96
C MET A 175 -6.00 -14.35 5.31
N GLY A 176 -5.72 -15.48 4.66
CA GLY A 176 -4.42 -16.15 4.79
C GLY A 176 -3.25 -15.31 4.29
N ILE A 177 -3.42 -14.53 3.21
CA ILE A 177 -2.43 -13.56 2.71
C ILE A 177 -2.27 -12.39 3.69
N MET A 178 -3.39 -11.87 4.21
CA MET A 178 -3.34 -10.79 5.21
C MET A 178 -2.58 -11.19 6.47
N GLY A 179 -2.76 -12.43 6.95
CA GLY A 179 -1.97 -12.95 8.07
C GLY A 179 -0.46 -12.99 7.79
N VAL A 180 -0.04 -13.25 6.54
CA VAL A 180 1.38 -13.17 6.15
C VAL A 180 1.87 -11.73 6.15
N LEU A 181 1.11 -10.78 5.58
CA LEU A 181 1.48 -9.37 5.54
C LEU A 181 1.56 -8.77 6.94
N ASP A 182 0.64 -9.16 7.84
CA ASP A 182 0.66 -8.72 9.25
C ASP A 182 1.92 -9.23 10.00
N LYS A 183 2.31 -10.49 9.81
CA LYS A 183 3.57 -11.02 10.35
C LYS A 183 4.80 -10.27 9.84
N ILE A 184 4.81 -9.91 8.56
CA ILE A 184 5.89 -9.11 7.96
C ILE A 184 5.94 -7.72 8.61
N ASN A 185 4.80 -7.10 8.84
CA ASN A 185 4.69 -5.82 9.52
C ASN A 185 5.15 -5.90 10.98
N GLN A 186 4.72 -6.92 11.73
CA GLN A 186 5.14 -7.15 13.12
C GLN A 186 6.66 -7.33 13.26
N ASN A 187 7.35 -7.79 12.21
CA ASN A 187 8.80 -7.85 12.14
C ASN A 187 9.47 -6.51 11.79
N GLY A 188 8.70 -5.40 11.77
CA GLY A 188 9.21 -4.04 11.64
C GLY A 188 9.21 -3.46 10.21
N THR A 189 8.71 -4.20 9.20
CA THR A 189 8.53 -3.67 7.86
C THR A 189 7.31 -2.75 7.83
N THR A 190 7.45 -1.54 7.29
CA THR A 190 6.32 -0.64 7.00
C THR A 190 5.53 -1.20 5.81
N VAL A 191 4.22 -1.40 5.98
CA VAL A 191 3.36 -1.96 4.93
C VAL A 191 2.37 -0.90 4.46
N VAL A 192 2.32 -0.67 3.15
CA VAL A 192 1.28 0.15 2.51
C VAL A 192 0.55 -0.73 1.51
N MET A 193 -0.72 -0.98 1.76
CA MET A 193 -1.55 -1.82 0.91
C MET A 193 -2.66 -1.01 0.25
N ALA A 194 -2.59 -0.90 -1.07
CA ALA A 194 -3.71 -0.38 -1.85
C ALA A 194 -4.77 -1.49 -2.01
N THR A 195 -6.01 -1.18 -1.68
CA THR A 195 -7.16 -2.09 -1.84
C THR A 195 -8.47 -1.33 -1.97
N HIS A 196 -9.49 -2.00 -2.49
CA HIS A 196 -10.88 -1.56 -2.46
C HIS A 196 -11.78 -2.57 -1.72
N ASP A 197 -11.19 -3.52 -1.01
CA ASP A 197 -11.88 -4.59 -0.27
C ASP A 197 -12.16 -4.11 1.16
N ASP A 198 -13.43 -3.75 1.41
CA ASP A 198 -13.90 -3.24 2.70
C ASP A 198 -13.83 -4.29 3.80
N ASP A 199 -14.08 -5.57 3.47
CA ASP A 199 -14.11 -6.66 4.43
C ASP A 199 -12.72 -6.88 5.03
N ILE A 200 -11.69 -6.90 4.19
CA ILE A 200 -10.29 -7.03 4.62
C ILE A 200 -9.89 -5.86 5.51
N VAL A 201 -10.21 -4.62 5.10
CA VAL A 201 -9.87 -3.42 5.86
C VAL A 201 -10.51 -3.44 7.23
N ASN A 202 -11.80 -3.82 7.31
CA ASN A 202 -12.58 -3.88 8.54
C ASN A 202 -12.11 -4.99 9.48
N GLU A 203 -11.72 -6.15 8.95
CA GLU A 203 -11.21 -7.27 9.74
C GLU A 203 -9.86 -6.93 10.37
N MET A 204 -8.95 -6.31 9.60
CA MET A 204 -7.59 -6.03 10.02
C MET A 204 -7.47 -4.84 11.00
N ARG A 205 -8.39 -3.90 10.98
CA ARG A 205 -8.45 -2.72 11.88
C ARG A 205 -7.13 -1.94 11.99
N LYS A 206 -6.46 -1.75 10.86
CA LYS A 206 -5.25 -0.93 10.76
C LYS A 206 -5.61 0.50 10.36
N ARG A 207 -4.60 1.36 10.20
CA ARG A 207 -4.80 2.72 9.69
C ARG A 207 -5.39 2.70 8.29
N VAL A 208 -6.34 3.57 8.03
CA VAL A 208 -7.01 3.73 6.74
C VAL A 208 -6.79 5.15 6.23
N VAL A 209 -6.19 5.26 5.07
CA VAL A 209 -6.06 6.49 4.30
C VAL A 209 -6.94 6.37 3.06
N GLU A 210 -7.97 7.21 2.97
CA GLU A 210 -8.92 7.17 1.86
C GLU A 210 -8.63 8.28 0.84
N LEU A 211 -8.43 7.86 -0.41
CA LEU A 211 -8.28 8.74 -1.55
C LEU A 211 -9.58 8.84 -2.36
N HIS A 212 -10.01 10.06 -2.63
CA HIS A 212 -11.12 10.35 -3.52
C HIS A 212 -10.73 11.43 -4.52
N ASN A 213 -10.76 11.12 -5.83
CA ASN A 213 -10.37 12.05 -6.90
C ASN A 213 -9.00 12.73 -6.67
N GLY A 214 -8.03 11.98 -6.18
CA GLY A 214 -6.67 12.47 -5.93
C GLY A 214 -6.46 13.19 -4.60
N VAL A 215 -7.50 13.36 -3.78
CA VAL A 215 -7.43 14.05 -2.48
C VAL A 215 -7.58 13.05 -1.34
N VAL A 216 -6.85 13.23 -0.26
CA VAL A 216 -7.06 12.48 0.99
C VAL A 216 -8.30 13.04 1.68
N ILE A 217 -9.35 12.24 1.79
CA ILE A 217 -10.62 12.63 2.44
C ILE A 217 -10.76 12.04 3.84
N ARG A 218 -9.91 11.04 4.17
CA ARG A 218 -9.93 10.37 5.47
C ARG A 218 -8.55 9.83 5.80
N ASP A 219 -8.14 9.96 7.05
CA ASP A 219 -6.91 9.40 7.59
C ASP A 219 -7.14 9.06 9.07
N GLU A 220 -7.34 7.77 9.37
CA GLU A 220 -7.71 7.30 10.69
C GLU A 220 -6.86 6.11 11.12
N ALA A 221 -6.29 6.17 12.30
CA ALA A 221 -5.36 5.18 12.83
C ALA A 221 -5.96 3.77 13.06
N ARG A 222 -7.28 3.68 13.28
CA ARG A 222 -8.04 2.42 13.43
C ARG A 222 -9.48 2.65 12.99
N ALA A 223 -9.74 2.55 11.69
CA ALA A 223 -11.05 2.83 11.15
C ALA A 223 -11.78 1.56 10.70
N LEU A 224 -13.11 1.58 10.80
CA LEU A 224 -13.97 0.75 9.97
C LEU A 224 -14.14 1.46 8.63
N TYR A 225 -14.00 0.74 7.53
CA TYR A 225 -14.20 1.27 6.19
C TYR A 225 -15.53 0.78 5.62
N THR A 226 -16.31 1.67 5.05
CA THR A 226 -17.49 1.34 4.26
C THR A 226 -17.40 2.20 3.01
N SER A 227 -17.39 1.60 1.85
CA SER A 227 -17.30 2.26 0.54
C SER A 227 -18.60 2.99 0.14
N MET A 228 -19.26 3.64 1.10
CA MET A 228 -20.37 4.52 0.77
C MET A 228 -19.83 5.75 0.05
N ILE A 229 -20.22 5.92 -1.20
CA ILE A 229 -20.04 7.16 -1.96
C ILE A 229 -20.56 8.30 -1.09
N PRO A 230 -19.74 9.31 -0.72
CA PRO A 230 -20.26 10.46 0.01
C PRO A 230 -21.31 11.13 -0.85
N VAL A 231 -22.56 11.17 -0.40
CA VAL A 231 -23.58 12.04 -1.01
C VAL A 231 -23.12 13.46 -0.73
N VAL A 232 -22.49 14.07 -1.72
CA VAL A 232 -22.13 15.50 -1.69
C VAL A 232 -23.45 16.28 -1.67
N GLY A 233 -23.81 16.82 -0.51
CA GLY A 233 -24.92 17.74 -0.39
C GLY A 233 -25.81 17.55 0.82
N GLN A 234 -25.31 17.87 2.01
CA GLN A 234 -26.12 18.46 3.09
C GLN A 234 -25.22 19.27 4.00
N SER A 235 -25.08 20.55 3.70
CA SER A 235 -24.65 21.56 4.68
C SER A 235 -25.65 21.57 5.81
N ARG A 236 -25.33 20.94 6.93
CA ARG A 236 -26.07 21.17 8.19
C ARG A 236 -25.80 22.59 8.62
N ARG A 237 -26.76 23.49 8.41
CA ARG A 237 -26.86 24.75 9.15
C ARG A 237 -26.95 24.39 10.64
N LEU A 238 -25.91 24.67 11.39
CA LEU A 238 -25.97 24.76 12.83
C LEU A 238 -26.99 25.86 13.17
N LYS A 239 -28.13 25.47 13.72
CA LYS A 239 -29.04 26.42 14.40
C LYS A 239 -28.41 26.71 15.76
N ASP A 240 -27.99 27.94 15.93
CA ASP A 240 -27.61 28.46 17.21
C ASP A 240 -28.81 28.41 18.15
N ALA A 241 -28.64 27.63 19.22
CA ALA A 241 -29.54 27.65 20.38
C ALA A 241 -29.06 28.73 21.32
N SER A 242 -29.59 29.92 21.20
CA SER A 242 -29.59 30.90 22.28
C SER A 242 -31.02 31.39 22.48
N GLY A 243 -31.70 30.72 23.41
CA GLY A 243 -32.96 31.22 23.97
C GLY A 243 -32.70 32.46 24.82
N ARG A 244 -33.54 33.46 24.65
CA ARG A 244 -33.92 34.39 25.69
C ARG A 244 -35.40 34.73 25.53
N ASP A 245 -36.18 34.22 26.45
CA ASP A 245 -37.48 34.77 26.78
C ASP A 245 -37.30 36.21 27.33
N GLU A 246 -38.05 37.14 26.80
CA GLU A 246 -38.46 38.33 27.55
C GLU A 246 -39.91 38.63 27.22
N ALA A 247 -40.72 38.40 28.25
CA ALA A 247 -42.08 38.88 28.33
C ALA A 247 -42.08 40.41 28.64
N GLY A 248 -43.02 41.11 28.11
CA GLY A 248 -43.22 42.54 28.41
C GLY A 248 -44.41 43.12 27.72
N GLU A 249 -45.51 43.02 28.39
CA GLU A 249 -46.68 43.90 28.49
C GLU A 249 -46.67 45.23 27.75
N GLY A 250 -47.83 45.59 27.21
CA GLY A 250 -48.31 46.97 27.37
C GLY A 250 -49.01 47.61 26.17
N ARG A 251 -50.32 47.57 26.19
CA ARG A 251 -51.28 48.67 25.94
C ARG A 251 -51.01 49.65 24.75
N LEU A 252 -51.82 49.73 23.84
CA LEU A 252 -52.97 50.56 23.52
C LEU A 252 -53.44 50.29 22.07
#